data_8e3d8faaf2e8b3bcfaed367ba9992aec
#
_entry.id   8e3d8faaf2e8b3bcfaed367ba9992aec
#
_cell.length_a   1.000
_cell.length_b   1.000
_cell.length_c   1.000
_cell.angle_alpha   90.00
_cell.angle_beta   90.00
_cell.angle_gamma   90.00
#
_symmetry.space_group_name_H-M   'P 1'
#
loop_
_entity.id
_entity.type
_entity.pdbx_description
1 polymer ?
#
loop_
_entity_poly.entity_id
_entity_poly.type
_entity_poly.pdbx_seq_one_letter_code
_entity_poly.pdbx_strand_id
1 'polypeptide(L)'
;MLLTNHPCAGGSHLPDITVVSPVWKEGQIIFFIANRGHHADVGGISPGSMPPFSRTLQEEGICIKTFKIVQNGIFNESEIIDLLSAPTKILTDFGERKISGTRSLSDNLSDLKAQVAANQRGINLLLEMVDHFSTSSESGLKVVQAYMNHIQQNAEDAVRNMLIKLSDREGLEDIGVLRANDFLDDGSEIILKIIIDKRVGEAIFDFTGTSAELWGNLNAPKAVTYSAVLYSLRCLIDQEIPLNQGCLNPIKIIIEEGSMLSPSENAAVVGGNVLTSQRITDVILKAFRACAASQGCMNNLTFGNSKFGYYETLGGGAGAGPDWHGQTGVHTHMSNTRITDPEILERRYPTILREFSIRENSGGRGKFNGGDGLVREIEFLERLNIAILSERRVHNPYGLNGGCPGKTGSNIFFKK
;
A
#
# COMPACT_ATOMS: atom_id res chain seq x y z
N MET A 1 -6.27 -4.40 -23.69
CA MET A 1 -5.87 -4.00 -22.34
C MET A 1 -6.50 -4.96 -21.34
N LEU A 2 -5.79 -5.31 -20.30
CA LEU A 2 -6.23 -6.25 -19.26
C LEU A 2 -6.47 -5.51 -17.95
N LEU A 3 -7.49 -5.96 -17.20
CA LEU A 3 -7.86 -5.49 -15.88
C LEU A 3 -7.62 -6.59 -14.85
N THR A 4 -7.05 -6.25 -13.70
CA THR A 4 -6.86 -7.14 -12.56
C THR A 4 -6.89 -6.38 -11.25
N ASN A 5 -7.32 -7.02 -10.16
CA ASN A 5 -7.17 -6.52 -8.79
C ASN A 5 -6.84 -7.65 -7.80
N HIS A 6 -6.76 -8.89 -8.27
CA HIS A 6 -6.55 -10.06 -7.41
C HIS A 6 -5.14 -10.02 -6.77
N PRO A 7 -5.02 -10.20 -5.43
CA PRO A 7 -3.74 -10.16 -4.72
C PRO A 7 -2.68 -11.12 -5.25
N CYS A 8 -3.08 -12.32 -5.68
CA CYS A 8 -2.17 -13.30 -6.29
C CYS A 8 -1.91 -13.08 -7.79
N ALA A 9 -2.51 -12.06 -8.41
CA ALA A 9 -2.34 -11.71 -9.82
C ALA A 9 -1.78 -10.29 -10.01
N GLY A 10 -0.91 -9.85 -9.09
CA GLY A 10 -0.26 -8.53 -9.12
C GLY A 10 -1.05 -7.40 -8.43
N GLY A 11 -2.17 -7.72 -7.78
CA GLY A 11 -2.90 -6.79 -6.93
C GLY A 11 -2.32 -6.70 -5.51
N SER A 12 -2.87 -5.79 -4.70
CA SER A 12 -2.58 -5.68 -3.26
C SER A 12 -3.84 -5.93 -2.44
N HIS A 13 -4.88 -5.15 -2.62
CA HIS A 13 -6.23 -5.32 -2.11
C HIS A 13 -7.24 -4.95 -3.21
N LEU A 14 -8.49 -5.40 -3.10
CA LEU A 14 -9.44 -5.37 -4.21
C LEU A 14 -9.79 -3.96 -4.75
N PRO A 15 -9.87 -2.90 -3.91
CA PRO A 15 -10.11 -1.55 -4.43
C PRO A 15 -9.02 -1.00 -5.35
N ASP A 16 -7.80 -1.53 -5.28
CA ASP A 16 -6.67 -1.13 -6.15
C ASP A 16 -6.73 -1.86 -7.49
N ILE A 17 -7.50 -1.32 -8.42
CA ILE A 17 -7.66 -1.90 -9.75
C ILE A 17 -6.51 -1.48 -10.67
N THR A 18 -5.90 -2.46 -11.32
CA THR A 18 -4.78 -2.26 -12.24
C THR A 18 -5.19 -2.54 -13.68
N VAL A 19 -4.87 -1.61 -14.57
CA VAL A 19 -5.00 -1.80 -16.03
C VAL A 19 -3.62 -1.97 -16.63
N VAL A 20 -3.42 -3.06 -17.37
CA VAL A 20 -2.17 -3.39 -18.06
C VAL A 20 -2.37 -3.42 -19.56
N SER A 21 -1.48 -2.77 -20.30
CA SER A 21 -1.55 -2.64 -21.75
C SER A 21 -0.21 -2.97 -22.39
N PRO A 22 -0.14 -3.88 -23.39
CA PRO A 22 1.06 -4.08 -24.16
C PRO A 22 1.30 -2.91 -25.13
N VAL A 23 2.56 -2.55 -25.33
CA VAL A 23 3.01 -1.60 -26.34
C VAL A 23 3.55 -2.39 -27.52
N TRP A 24 2.93 -2.24 -28.67
CA TRP A 24 3.29 -2.96 -29.88
C TRP A 24 4.09 -2.07 -30.84
N LYS A 25 5.15 -2.62 -31.42
CA LYS A 25 5.87 -2.04 -32.55
C LYS A 25 6.27 -3.16 -33.51
N GLU A 26 5.95 -3.01 -34.80
CA GLU A 26 6.28 -3.97 -35.85
C GLU A 26 5.85 -5.41 -35.54
N GLY A 27 4.65 -5.58 -34.93
CA GLY A 27 4.09 -6.87 -34.59
C GLY A 27 4.68 -7.55 -33.34
N GLN A 28 5.57 -6.87 -32.62
CA GLN A 28 6.18 -7.37 -31.38
C GLN A 28 5.78 -6.50 -30.19
N ILE A 29 5.62 -7.13 -29.02
CA ILE A 29 5.45 -6.41 -27.75
C ILE A 29 6.83 -5.94 -27.30
N ILE A 30 7.01 -4.62 -27.20
CA ILE A 30 8.28 -4.01 -26.79
C ILE A 30 8.28 -3.52 -25.34
N PHE A 31 7.11 -3.16 -24.81
CA PHE A 31 6.90 -2.72 -23.42
C PHE A 31 5.52 -3.10 -22.92
N PHE A 32 5.30 -2.91 -21.62
CA PHE A 32 3.99 -2.88 -21.00
C PHE A 32 3.82 -1.55 -20.27
N ILE A 33 2.64 -0.97 -20.37
CA ILE A 33 2.18 0.16 -19.56
C ILE A 33 1.16 -0.35 -18.58
N ALA A 34 1.31 0.04 -17.33
CA ALA A 34 0.33 -0.25 -16.29
C ALA A 34 0.04 1.00 -15.46
N ASN A 35 -1.18 1.14 -15.03
CA ASN A 35 -1.57 2.08 -14.00
C ASN A 35 -2.46 1.41 -12.97
N ARG A 36 -2.52 1.99 -11.78
CA ARG A 36 -3.37 1.53 -10.68
C ARG A 36 -4.18 2.70 -10.14
N GLY A 37 -5.48 2.49 -9.96
CA GLY A 37 -6.40 3.41 -9.32
C GLY A 37 -7.05 2.76 -8.11
N HIS A 38 -7.19 3.52 -7.01
CA HIS A 38 -7.99 3.11 -5.88
C HIS A 38 -9.45 3.51 -6.13
N HIS A 39 -10.34 2.52 -6.21
CA HIS A 39 -11.77 2.73 -6.44
C HIS A 39 -12.50 2.91 -5.10
N ALA A 40 -13.42 3.86 -5.03
CA ALA A 40 -14.14 4.20 -3.80
C ALA A 40 -15.01 3.06 -3.25
N ASP A 41 -15.55 2.21 -4.11
CA ASP A 41 -16.32 1.03 -3.73
C ASP A 41 -16.24 -0.02 -4.86
N VAL A 42 -15.93 -1.25 -4.49
CA VAL A 42 -15.92 -2.43 -5.38
C VAL A 42 -16.84 -3.54 -4.85
N GLY A 43 -17.83 -3.19 -4.05
CA GLY A 43 -18.75 -4.13 -3.42
C GLY A 43 -18.25 -4.65 -2.06
N GLY A 44 -18.57 -5.88 -1.75
CA GLY A 44 -18.20 -6.48 -0.47
C GLY A 44 -19.25 -6.25 0.64
N ILE A 45 -18.88 -6.69 1.86
CA ILE A 45 -19.80 -6.67 3.02
C ILE A 45 -20.00 -5.29 3.63
N SER A 46 -19.08 -4.34 3.35
CA SER A 46 -19.13 -2.97 3.87
C SER A 46 -19.07 -1.93 2.76
N PRO A 47 -19.82 -0.83 2.84
CA PRO A 47 -19.63 0.33 1.96
C PRO A 47 -18.20 0.85 2.03
N GLY A 48 -17.64 1.26 0.87
CA GLY A 48 -16.25 1.70 0.77
C GLY A 48 -15.23 0.56 0.68
N SER A 49 -15.69 -0.72 0.64
CA SER A 49 -14.88 -1.92 0.40
C SER A 49 -13.63 -2.09 1.29
N MET A 50 -13.73 -1.58 2.53
CA MET A 50 -12.68 -1.71 3.57
C MET A 50 -13.28 -2.33 4.84
N PRO A 51 -13.82 -3.58 4.78
CA PRO A 51 -14.46 -4.21 5.92
C PRO A 51 -13.44 -4.52 7.02
N PRO A 52 -13.70 -4.12 8.30
CA PRO A 52 -12.76 -4.38 9.39
C PRO A 52 -12.76 -5.85 9.88
N PHE A 53 -13.76 -6.64 9.47
CA PHE A 53 -13.98 -8.00 9.97
C PHE A 53 -14.12 -9.04 8.86
N SER A 54 -13.57 -8.78 7.67
CA SER A 54 -13.52 -9.77 6.58
C SER A 54 -12.63 -10.96 6.97
N ARG A 55 -13.04 -12.14 6.51
CA ARG A 55 -12.35 -13.41 6.72
C ARG A 55 -11.90 -14.05 5.41
N THR A 56 -12.54 -13.66 4.33
CA THR A 56 -12.23 -14.14 2.99
C THR A 56 -12.13 -12.98 2.03
N LEU A 57 -11.35 -13.16 0.96
CA LEU A 57 -11.19 -12.17 -0.10
C LEU A 57 -12.53 -11.77 -0.73
N GLN A 58 -13.46 -12.71 -0.87
CA GLN A 58 -14.78 -12.48 -1.44
C GLN A 58 -15.65 -11.53 -0.61
N GLU A 59 -15.44 -11.47 0.71
CA GLU A 59 -16.13 -10.53 1.59
C GLU A 59 -15.65 -9.08 1.37
N GLU A 60 -14.47 -8.89 0.81
CA GLU A 60 -13.85 -7.58 0.59
C GLU A 60 -14.32 -6.88 -0.68
N GLY A 61 -14.88 -7.63 -1.64
CA GLY A 61 -15.41 -7.05 -2.87
C GLY A 61 -15.28 -7.94 -4.08
N ILE A 62 -15.42 -7.34 -5.25
CA ILE A 62 -15.31 -8.01 -6.54
C ILE A 62 -13.86 -8.33 -6.83
N CYS A 63 -13.60 -9.62 -7.07
CA CYS A 63 -12.27 -10.15 -7.31
C CYS A 63 -12.08 -10.48 -8.80
N ILE A 64 -11.09 -9.87 -9.43
CA ILE A 64 -10.80 -9.96 -10.86
C ILE A 64 -9.37 -10.46 -11.06
N LYS A 65 -9.19 -11.73 -11.45
CA LYS A 65 -7.86 -12.25 -11.81
C LYS A 65 -7.38 -11.67 -13.14
N THR A 66 -8.26 -11.67 -14.13
CA THR A 66 -8.01 -11.07 -15.44
C THR A 66 -9.32 -10.82 -16.17
N PHE A 67 -9.45 -9.65 -16.77
CA PHE A 67 -10.59 -9.26 -17.60
C PHE A 67 -10.10 -8.41 -18.78
N LYS A 68 -10.62 -8.66 -19.99
CA LYS A 68 -10.25 -7.88 -21.19
C LYS A 68 -11.11 -6.61 -21.26
N ILE A 69 -10.66 -5.54 -20.60
CA ILE A 69 -11.40 -4.27 -20.57
C ILE A 69 -11.44 -3.57 -21.93
N VAL A 70 -10.37 -3.69 -22.72
CA VAL A 70 -10.35 -3.24 -24.13
C VAL A 70 -9.91 -4.40 -25.00
N GLN A 71 -10.73 -4.73 -26.01
CA GLN A 71 -10.44 -5.76 -27.00
C GLN A 71 -10.65 -5.18 -28.40
N ASN A 72 -9.65 -5.33 -29.29
CA ASN A 72 -9.67 -4.79 -30.65
C ASN A 72 -10.04 -3.28 -30.73
N GLY A 73 -9.57 -2.50 -29.76
CA GLY A 73 -9.87 -1.06 -29.69
C GLY A 73 -11.25 -0.72 -29.10
N ILE A 74 -12.07 -1.71 -28.75
CA ILE A 74 -13.41 -1.52 -28.20
C ILE A 74 -13.37 -1.71 -26.68
N PHE A 75 -13.92 -0.74 -25.93
CA PHE A 75 -14.13 -0.82 -24.49
C PHE A 75 -15.33 -1.70 -24.17
N ASN A 76 -15.13 -2.76 -23.39
CA ASN A 76 -16.17 -3.76 -23.08
C ASN A 76 -17.08 -3.27 -21.92
N GLU A 77 -17.84 -2.19 -22.17
CA GLU A 77 -18.62 -1.51 -21.12
C GLU A 77 -19.72 -2.39 -20.52
N SER A 78 -20.49 -3.10 -21.35
CA SER A 78 -21.58 -3.96 -20.85
C SER A 78 -21.09 -5.08 -19.95
N GLU A 79 -20.02 -5.77 -20.37
CA GLU A 79 -19.47 -6.88 -19.60
C GLU A 79 -18.83 -6.42 -18.27
N ILE A 80 -18.22 -5.22 -18.25
CA ILE A 80 -17.65 -4.67 -17.00
C ILE A 80 -18.77 -4.18 -16.06
N ILE A 81 -19.88 -3.64 -16.59
CA ILE A 81 -21.06 -3.29 -15.78
C ILE A 81 -21.63 -4.55 -15.12
N ASP A 82 -21.82 -5.62 -15.88
CA ASP A 82 -22.32 -6.89 -15.36
C ASP A 82 -21.41 -7.44 -14.27
N LEU A 83 -20.08 -7.41 -14.51
CA LEU A 83 -19.08 -7.88 -13.55
C LEU A 83 -19.09 -7.08 -12.25
N LEU A 84 -19.10 -5.74 -12.33
CA LEU A 84 -19.04 -4.87 -11.17
C LEU A 84 -20.37 -4.82 -10.39
N SER A 85 -21.51 -5.04 -11.06
CA SER A 85 -22.83 -5.01 -10.43
C SER A 85 -23.26 -6.34 -9.87
N ALA A 86 -22.62 -7.44 -10.28
CA ALA A 86 -23.05 -8.78 -9.89
C ALA A 86 -22.91 -8.99 -8.36
N PRO A 87 -24.01 -9.40 -7.68
CA PRO A 87 -23.89 -9.78 -6.28
C PRO A 87 -23.14 -11.11 -6.16
N THR A 88 -22.15 -11.16 -5.30
CA THR A 88 -21.43 -12.38 -4.98
C THR A 88 -22.20 -13.15 -3.88
N LYS A 89 -22.28 -14.47 -4.01
CA LYS A 89 -22.83 -15.35 -2.99
C LYS A 89 -21.67 -16.04 -2.29
N ILE A 90 -21.62 -15.95 -0.97
CA ILE A 90 -20.66 -16.68 -0.16
C ILE A 90 -21.38 -17.65 0.77
N LEU A 91 -20.75 -18.81 0.98
CA LEU A 91 -21.16 -19.75 2.04
C LEU A 91 -20.50 -19.33 3.35
N THR A 92 -21.31 -19.15 4.38
CA THR A 92 -20.84 -18.89 5.75
C THR A 92 -21.31 -20.01 6.65
N ASP A 93 -20.78 -20.09 7.88
CA ASP A 93 -21.24 -21.05 8.92
C ASP A 93 -22.73 -20.91 9.23
N PHE A 94 -23.35 -19.78 8.84
CA PHE A 94 -24.78 -19.47 9.06
C PHE A 94 -25.62 -19.58 7.78
N GLY A 95 -25.07 -20.17 6.70
CA GLY A 95 -25.71 -20.33 5.40
C GLY A 95 -25.22 -19.39 4.31
N GLU A 96 -25.93 -19.37 3.17
CA GLU A 96 -25.58 -18.53 2.02
C GLU A 96 -25.82 -17.03 2.35
N ARG A 97 -24.76 -16.21 2.22
CA ARG A 97 -24.86 -14.75 2.35
C ARG A 97 -24.66 -14.10 0.98
N LYS A 98 -25.55 -13.18 0.64
CA LYS A 98 -25.44 -12.37 -0.57
C LYS A 98 -24.64 -11.11 -0.25
N ILE A 99 -23.57 -10.89 -1.01
CA ILE A 99 -22.70 -9.70 -0.92
C ILE A 99 -23.02 -8.82 -2.12
N SER A 100 -23.19 -7.51 -1.89
CA SER A 100 -23.50 -6.59 -2.98
C SER A 100 -22.31 -6.40 -3.93
N GLY A 101 -22.62 -6.18 -5.22
CA GLY A 101 -21.68 -5.56 -6.15
C GLY A 101 -21.38 -4.10 -5.76
N THR A 102 -20.69 -3.38 -6.62
CA THR A 102 -20.33 -1.97 -6.37
C THR A 102 -21.56 -1.10 -6.06
N ARG A 103 -21.37 -0.12 -5.17
CA ARG A 103 -22.36 0.91 -4.82
C ARG A 103 -22.10 2.22 -5.56
N SER A 104 -21.00 2.30 -6.33
CA SER A 104 -20.53 3.51 -7.02
C SER A 104 -20.21 3.23 -8.49
N LEU A 105 -21.10 2.54 -9.21
CA LEU A 105 -20.85 2.06 -10.58
C LEU A 105 -20.45 3.18 -11.55
N SER A 106 -21.08 4.36 -11.46
CA SER A 106 -20.77 5.51 -12.32
C SER A 106 -19.33 6.01 -12.12
N ASP A 107 -18.88 6.06 -10.88
CA ASP A 107 -17.52 6.48 -10.53
C ASP A 107 -16.52 5.42 -11.00
N ASN A 108 -16.80 4.13 -10.77
CA ASN A 108 -15.95 3.03 -11.26
C ASN A 108 -15.76 3.08 -12.78
N LEU A 109 -16.85 3.30 -13.55
CA LEU A 109 -16.75 3.40 -15.01
C LEU A 109 -15.95 4.61 -15.46
N SER A 110 -16.10 5.75 -14.79
CA SER A 110 -15.34 6.96 -15.08
C SER A 110 -13.85 6.74 -14.80
N ASP A 111 -13.53 6.14 -13.67
CA ASP A 111 -12.14 5.83 -13.27
C ASP A 111 -11.51 4.81 -14.22
N LEU A 112 -12.21 3.76 -14.60
CA LEU A 112 -11.73 2.76 -15.57
C LEU A 112 -11.48 3.38 -16.95
N LYS A 113 -12.36 4.26 -17.42
CA LYS A 113 -12.16 4.99 -18.69
C LYS A 113 -10.94 5.91 -18.58
N ALA A 114 -10.75 6.58 -17.45
CA ALA A 114 -9.56 7.41 -17.21
C ALA A 114 -8.26 6.57 -17.18
N GLN A 115 -8.29 5.38 -16.53
CA GLN A 115 -7.16 4.45 -16.51
C GLN A 115 -6.80 3.94 -17.93
N VAL A 116 -7.80 3.60 -18.75
CA VAL A 116 -7.59 3.20 -20.14
C VAL A 116 -6.99 4.34 -20.96
N ALA A 117 -7.51 5.57 -20.80
CA ALA A 117 -6.99 6.75 -21.48
C ALA A 117 -5.55 7.07 -21.06
N ALA A 118 -5.22 6.95 -19.77
CA ALA A 118 -3.87 7.13 -19.24
C ALA A 118 -2.88 6.12 -19.84
N ASN A 119 -3.26 4.84 -19.91
CA ASN A 119 -2.42 3.83 -20.56
C ASN A 119 -2.24 4.10 -22.05
N GLN A 120 -3.29 4.52 -22.75
CA GLN A 120 -3.17 4.89 -24.18
C GLN A 120 -2.22 6.07 -24.37
N ARG A 121 -2.28 7.09 -23.51
CA ARG A 121 -1.33 8.21 -23.56
C ARG A 121 0.10 7.74 -23.28
N GLY A 122 0.28 6.85 -22.29
CA GLY A 122 1.59 6.25 -22.01
C GLY A 122 2.17 5.46 -23.18
N ILE A 123 1.33 4.68 -23.90
CA ILE A 123 1.73 3.97 -25.11
C ILE A 123 2.24 4.96 -26.17
N ASN A 124 1.47 6.02 -26.44
CA ASN A 124 1.84 7.01 -27.45
C ASN A 124 3.16 7.71 -27.08
N LEU A 125 3.34 8.12 -25.82
CA LEU A 125 4.58 8.75 -25.34
C LEU A 125 5.80 7.84 -25.47
N LEU A 126 5.66 6.54 -25.18
CA LEU A 126 6.76 5.59 -25.37
C LEU A 126 7.13 5.42 -26.85
N LEU A 127 6.14 5.31 -27.73
CA LEU A 127 6.38 5.21 -29.15
C LEU A 127 7.03 6.50 -29.71
N GLU A 128 6.51 7.67 -29.33
CA GLU A 128 7.09 8.98 -29.66
C GLU A 128 8.56 9.05 -29.19
N MET A 129 8.87 8.58 -27.99
CA MET A 129 10.24 8.55 -27.45
C MET A 129 11.14 7.60 -28.24
N VAL A 130 10.67 6.40 -28.57
CA VAL A 130 11.41 5.43 -29.39
C VAL A 130 11.69 6.02 -30.77
N ASP A 131 10.74 6.70 -31.41
CA ASP A 131 10.89 7.31 -32.70
C ASP A 131 11.85 8.52 -32.66
N HIS A 132 11.80 9.34 -31.61
CA HIS A 132 12.68 10.47 -31.37
C HIS A 132 14.16 10.07 -31.30
N PHE A 133 14.48 8.96 -30.66
CA PHE A 133 15.85 8.45 -30.54
C PHE A 133 16.29 7.57 -31.72
N SER A 134 15.42 7.33 -32.72
CA SER A 134 15.80 6.58 -33.93
C SER A 134 16.61 7.43 -34.87
N THR A 135 17.74 6.90 -35.37
CA THR A 135 18.58 7.49 -36.39
C THR A 135 18.73 6.55 -37.58
N SER A 136 19.39 7.00 -38.68
CA SER A 136 19.69 6.13 -39.82
C SER A 136 20.62 4.97 -39.46
N SER A 137 21.39 5.07 -38.37
CA SER A 137 22.41 4.10 -37.96
C SER A 137 22.03 3.32 -36.68
N GLU A 138 21.05 3.80 -35.87
CA GLU A 138 20.73 3.21 -34.60
C GLU A 138 19.22 3.14 -34.35
N SER A 139 18.75 2.01 -33.83
CA SER A 139 17.37 1.81 -33.43
C SER A 139 17.06 2.55 -32.13
N GLY A 140 16.11 3.49 -32.16
CA GLY A 140 15.66 4.19 -30.94
C GLY A 140 15.15 3.28 -29.84
N LEU A 141 14.58 2.12 -30.17
CA LEU A 141 14.20 1.12 -29.17
C LEU A 141 15.42 0.63 -28.37
N LYS A 142 16.54 0.32 -29.03
CA LYS A 142 17.79 -0.09 -28.35
C LYS A 142 18.32 1.02 -27.44
N VAL A 143 18.26 2.26 -27.89
CA VAL A 143 18.67 3.43 -27.09
C VAL A 143 17.80 3.55 -25.84
N VAL A 144 16.47 3.53 -25.99
CA VAL A 144 15.54 3.64 -24.85
C VAL A 144 15.76 2.50 -23.86
N GLN A 145 15.90 1.25 -24.34
CA GLN A 145 16.16 0.10 -23.48
C GLN A 145 17.51 0.20 -22.74
N ALA A 146 18.55 0.72 -23.41
CA ALA A 146 19.85 0.95 -22.77
C ALA A 146 19.74 1.97 -21.64
N TYR A 147 19.03 3.09 -21.85
CA TYR A 147 18.77 4.07 -20.78
C TYR A 147 17.97 3.47 -19.62
N MET A 148 16.94 2.67 -19.89
CA MET A 148 16.17 1.97 -18.85
C MET A 148 17.07 1.05 -18.01
N ASN A 149 17.98 0.31 -18.64
CA ASN A 149 18.96 -0.53 -17.95
C ASN A 149 19.93 0.30 -17.10
N HIS A 150 20.43 1.42 -17.60
CA HIS A 150 21.29 2.32 -16.82
C HIS A 150 20.59 2.93 -15.61
N ILE A 151 19.32 3.31 -15.74
CA ILE A 151 18.51 3.82 -14.62
C ILE A 151 18.35 2.73 -13.55
N GLN A 152 18.13 1.48 -13.95
CA GLN A 152 18.05 0.37 -13.00
C GLN A 152 19.40 0.08 -12.35
N GLN A 153 20.51 0.10 -13.11
CA GLN A 153 21.85 -0.08 -12.57
C GLN A 153 22.19 1.02 -11.55
N ASN A 154 21.88 2.29 -11.88
CA ASN A 154 22.09 3.40 -10.96
C ASN A 154 21.32 3.22 -9.64
N ALA A 155 20.10 2.71 -9.68
CA ALA A 155 19.31 2.42 -8.49
C ALA A 155 19.88 1.24 -7.69
N GLU A 156 20.37 0.19 -8.35
CA GLU A 156 21.07 -0.94 -7.74
C GLU A 156 22.34 -0.47 -7.01
N ASP A 157 23.20 0.31 -7.70
CA ASP A 157 24.45 0.82 -7.15
C ASP A 157 24.19 1.72 -5.92
N ALA A 158 23.13 2.52 -5.96
CA ALA A 158 22.72 3.35 -4.83
C ALA A 158 22.36 2.51 -3.58
N VAL A 159 21.62 1.41 -3.76
CA VAL A 159 21.26 0.49 -2.66
C VAL A 159 22.51 -0.23 -2.15
N ARG A 160 23.36 -0.76 -3.03
CA ARG A 160 24.64 -1.39 -2.63
C ARG A 160 25.49 -0.45 -1.77
N ASN A 161 25.69 0.76 -2.24
CA ASN A 161 26.45 1.78 -1.53
C ASN A 161 25.80 2.17 -0.19
N MET A 162 24.48 2.26 -0.12
CA MET A 162 23.74 2.51 1.12
C MET A 162 23.97 1.40 2.13
N LEU A 163 23.88 0.11 1.72
CA LEU A 163 24.11 -1.04 2.60
C LEU A 163 25.53 -1.08 3.14
N ILE A 164 26.55 -0.76 2.32
CA ILE A 164 27.95 -0.68 2.75
C ILE A 164 28.11 0.43 3.81
N LYS A 165 27.67 1.66 3.51
CA LYS A 165 27.76 2.80 4.44
C LYS A 165 27.03 2.53 5.76
N LEU A 166 25.85 1.90 5.68
CA LEU A 166 25.07 1.53 6.87
C LEU A 166 25.83 0.49 7.71
N SER A 167 26.42 -0.52 7.08
CA SER A 167 27.19 -1.55 7.76
C SER A 167 28.40 -0.95 8.50
N ASP A 168 29.08 0.00 7.88
CA ASP A 168 30.21 0.71 8.51
C ASP A 168 29.74 1.58 9.69
N ARG A 169 28.62 2.31 9.53
CA ARG A 169 28.01 3.12 10.60
C ARG A 169 27.62 2.29 11.82
N GLU A 170 27.04 1.12 11.60
CA GLU A 170 26.62 0.20 12.67
C GLU A 170 27.75 -0.70 13.19
N GLY A 171 28.98 -0.57 12.65
CA GLY A 171 30.15 -1.36 13.05
C GLY A 171 29.98 -2.85 12.75
N LEU A 172 29.29 -3.21 11.68
CA LEU A 172 29.06 -4.60 11.31
C LEU A 172 30.33 -5.23 10.72
N GLU A 173 30.50 -6.52 10.95
CA GLU A 173 31.50 -7.34 10.28
C GLU A 173 31.19 -7.47 8.78
N ASP A 174 32.06 -8.17 8.01
CA ASP A 174 31.87 -8.39 6.56
C ASP A 174 30.49 -8.97 6.22
N ILE A 175 30.01 -9.87 7.08
CA ILE A 175 28.64 -10.39 7.05
C ILE A 175 27.95 -10.01 8.36
N GLY A 176 27.19 -8.93 8.32
CA GLY A 176 26.47 -8.42 9.48
C GLY A 176 25.03 -8.92 9.57
N VAL A 177 24.48 -8.96 10.79
CA VAL A 177 23.09 -9.38 11.03
C VAL A 177 22.37 -8.36 11.87
N LEU A 178 21.25 -7.85 11.35
CA LEU A 178 20.32 -7.01 12.07
C LEU A 178 19.01 -7.77 12.33
N ARG A 179 18.32 -7.44 13.40
CA ARG A 179 17.04 -8.07 13.77
C ARG A 179 16.07 -7.05 14.30
N ALA A 180 14.81 -7.22 13.98
CA ALA A 180 13.70 -6.48 14.56
C ALA A 180 12.41 -7.31 14.50
N ASN A 181 11.49 -6.95 15.37
CA ASN A 181 10.13 -7.47 15.37
C ASN A 181 9.17 -6.38 15.85
N ASP A 182 7.90 -6.54 15.56
CA ASP A 182 6.80 -5.72 16.10
C ASP A 182 5.49 -6.51 16.05
N PHE A 183 4.51 -6.10 16.85
CA PHE A 183 3.25 -6.80 17.04
C PHE A 183 2.09 -5.98 16.46
N LEU A 184 1.14 -6.65 15.82
CA LEU A 184 -0.17 -6.10 15.52
C LEU A 184 -1.05 -6.18 16.77
N ASP A 185 -2.17 -5.45 16.77
CA ASP A 185 -3.03 -5.34 17.97
C ASP A 185 -3.74 -6.66 18.36
N ASP A 186 -3.84 -7.62 17.45
CA ASP A 186 -4.32 -8.98 17.70
C ASP A 186 -3.26 -9.91 18.29
N GLY A 187 -2.03 -9.42 18.48
CA GLY A 187 -0.90 -10.19 19.00
C GLY A 187 -0.10 -10.92 17.94
N SER A 188 -0.46 -10.86 16.67
CA SER A 188 0.37 -11.41 15.59
C SER A 188 1.67 -10.63 15.45
N GLU A 189 2.76 -11.34 15.14
CA GLU A 189 4.12 -10.81 15.14
C GLU A 189 4.72 -10.82 13.72
N ILE A 190 5.36 -9.72 13.35
CA ILE A 190 6.24 -9.63 12.18
C ILE A 190 7.67 -9.71 12.65
N ILE A 191 8.41 -10.71 12.19
CA ILE A 191 9.82 -10.93 12.49
C ILE A 191 10.65 -10.63 11.26
N LEU A 192 11.75 -9.91 11.43
CA LEU A 192 12.70 -9.61 10.37
C LEU A 192 14.14 -9.85 10.85
N LYS A 193 14.86 -10.60 10.03
CA LYS A 193 16.31 -10.74 10.10
C LYS A 193 16.91 -10.24 8.79
N ILE A 194 17.79 -9.24 8.86
CA ILE A 194 18.53 -8.74 7.71
C ILE A 194 19.96 -9.24 7.81
N ILE A 195 20.44 -9.94 6.78
CA ILE A 195 21.83 -10.37 6.66
C ILE A 195 22.45 -9.54 5.56
N ILE A 196 23.51 -8.79 5.86
CA ILE A 196 24.17 -7.89 4.91
C ILE A 196 25.59 -8.40 4.66
N ASP A 197 25.94 -8.64 3.40
CA ASP A 197 27.33 -8.81 2.96
C ASP A 197 27.85 -7.44 2.47
N LYS A 198 28.59 -6.74 3.32
CA LYS A 198 29.09 -5.40 3.01
C LYS A 198 30.17 -5.38 1.94
N ARG A 199 30.84 -6.51 1.64
CA ARG A 199 31.89 -6.58 0.61
C ARG A 199 31.34 -6.36 -0.80
N VAL A 200 30.07 -6.75 -1.01
CA VAL A 200 29.37 -6.63 -2.30
C VAL A 200 28.12 -5.73 -2.24
N GLY A 201 27.73 -5.28 -1.04
CA GLY A 201 26.54 -4.46 -0.84
C GLY A 201 25.24 -5.21 -1.14
N GLU A 202 25.15 -6.47 -0.71
CA GLU A 202 23.94 -7.30 -0.88
C GLU A 202 23.31 -7.59 0.48
N ALA A 203 21.98 -7.83 0.47
CA ALA A 203 21.29 -8.20 1.70
C ALA A 203 20.19 -9.25 1.48
N ILE A 204 19.96 -10.04 2.52
CA ILE A 204 18.83 -10.96 2.64
C ILE A 204 17.88 -10.41 3.70
N PHE A 205 16.65 -10.12 3.32
CA PHE A 205 15.55 -9.77 4.20
C PHE A 205 14.73 -11.04 4.47
N ASP A 206 14.94 -11.64 5.61
CA ASP A 206 14.35 -12.93 6.00
C ASP A 206 13.23 -12.69 7.02
N PHE A 207 11.99 -12.93 6.61
CA PHE A 207 10.78 -12.80 7.42
C PHE A 207 10.33 -14.14 8.01
N THR A 208 11.17 -15.18 7.96
CA THR A 208 10.88 -16.50 8.55
C THR A 208 10.59 -16.36 10.04
N GLY A 209 9.54 -17.06 10.50
CA GLY A 209 9.04 -17.00 11.89
C GLY A 209 7.99 -15.91 12.12
N THR A 210 7.65 -15.10 11.11
CA THR A 210 6.45 -14.25 11.15
C THR A 210 5.20 -15.12 11.33
N SER A 211 4.20 -14.61 12.05
CA SER A 211 2.94 -15.33 12.35
C SER A 211 2.32 -15.99 11.11
N ALA A 212 1.70 -17.14 11.33
CA ALA A 212 0.96 -17.87 10.28
C ALA A 212 -0.18 -17.01 9.69
N GLU A 213 -0.75 -17.46 8.58
CA GLU A 213 -1.94 -16.86 7.98
C GLU A 213 -3.02 -16.61 9.04
N LEU A 214 -3.56 -15.39 9.08
CA LEU A 214 -4.53 -14.94 10.05
C LEU A 214 -5.96 -15.24 9.58
N TRP A 215 -6.84 -15.52 10.52
CA TRP A 215 -8.28 -15.67 10.29
C TRP A 215 -8.97 -14.36 9.90
N GLY A 216 -8.34 -13.22 10.11
CA GLY A 216 -8.79 -11.88 9.76
C GLY A 216 -8.13 -11.32 8.49
N ASN A 217 -8.26 -10.02 8.29
CA ASN A 217 -7.86 -9.32 7.08
C ASN A 217 -6.48 -8.63 7.13
N LEU A 218 -5.70 -8.89 8.17
CA LEU A 218 -4.35 -8.32 8.31
C LEU A 218 -3.28 -9.08 7.51
N ASN A 219 -3.66 -10.12 6.77
CA ASN A 219 -2.75 -10.79 5.87
C ASN A 219 -2.32 -9.85 4.74
N ALA A 220 -1.05 -9.91 4.37
CA ALA A 220 -0.48 -9.08 3.30
C ALA A 220 0.05 -9.96 2.16
N PRO A 221 -0.40 -9.78 0.91
CA PRO A 221 0.21 -10.48 -0.21
C PRO A 221 1.68 -10.09 -0.35
N LYS A 222 2.52 -10.98 -0.89
CA LYS A 222 3.97 -10.76 -1.07
C LYS A 222 4.31 -9.41 -1.69
N ALA A 223 3.50 -8.95 -2.65
CA ALA A 223 3.68 -7.66 -3.32
C ALA A 223 3.70 -6.46 -2.33
N VAL A 224 2.91 -6.53 -1.25
CA VAL A 224 2.90 -5.51 -0.18
C VAL A 224 4.23 -5.50 0.57
N THR A 225 4.75 -6.68 0.92
CA THR A 225 6.07 -6.79 1.58
C THR A 225 7.19 -6.27 0.68
N TYR A 226 7.20 -6.64 -0.60
CA TYR A 226 8.17 -6.11 -1.58
C TYR A 226 8.09 -4.59 -1.69
N SER A 227 6.88 -4.03 -1.72
CA SER A 227 6.68 -2.58 -1.76
C SER A 227 7.19 -1.88 -0.50
N ALA A 228 6.96 -2.45 0.68
CA ALA A 228 7.44 -1.90 1.94
C ALA A 228 8.98 -1.96 2.05
N VAL A 229 9.62 -3.03 1.59
CA VAL A 229 11.09 -3.15 1.49
C VAL A 229 11.62 -2.07 0.55
N LEU A 230 11.07 -1.98 -0.67
CA LEU A 230 11.49 -0.99 -1.67
C LEU A 230 11.35 0.44 -1.15
N TYR A 231 10.21 0.77 -0.53
CA TYR A 231 9.98 2.07 0.10
C TYR A 231 11.04 2.37 1.18
N SER A 232 11.28 1.41 2.10
CA SER A 232 12.24 1.59 3.20
C SER A 232 13.66 1.83 2.69
N LEU A 233 14.10 1.06 1.67
CA LEU A 233 15.41 1.27 1.03
C LEU A 233 15.50 2.68 0.42
N ARG A 234 14.45 3.13 -0.25
CA ARG A 234 14.38 4.49 -0.83
C ARG A 234 14.51 5.59 0.23
N CYS A 235 13.91 5.41 1.41
CA CYS A 235 14.04 6.35 2.53
C CYS A 235 15.48 6.42 3.10
N LEU A 236 16.27 5.36 2.92
CA LEU A 236 17.64 5.26 3.45
C LEU A 236 18.73 5.73 2.49
N ILE A 237 18.40 5.88 1.19
CA ILE A 237 19.34 6.33 0.16
C ILE A 237 19.47 7.85 0.22
N ASP A 238 20.70 8.33 0.39
CA ASP A 238 21.07 9.76 0.48
C ASP A 238 21.40 10.33 -0.90
N GLN A 239 20.52 10.10 -1.87
CA GLN A 239 20.60 10.69 -3.21
C GLN A 239 19.27 10.55 -3.95
N GLU A 240 19.03 11.45 -4.91
CA GLU A 240 17.87 11.35 -5.78
C GLU A 240 18.11 10.29 -6.86
N ILE A 241 17.33 9.22 -6.81
CA ILE A 241 17.27 8.18 -7.84
C ILE A 241 15.82 7.92 -8.25
N PRO A 242 15.53 7.61 -9.51
CA PRO A 242 14.20 7.17 -9.92
C PRO A 242 13.79 5.88 -9.21
N LEU A 243 12.53 5.79 -8.79
CA LEU A 243 11.98 4.56 -8.25
C LEU A 243 11.85 3.52 -9.37
N ASN A 244 12.55 2.41 -9.23
CA ASN A 244 12.49 1.30 -10.17
C ASN A 244 12.95 -0.02 -9.53
N GLN A 245 12.82 -1.12 -10.27
CA GLN A 245 13.15 -2.48 -9.83
C GLN A 245 14.63 -2.66 -9.45
N GLY A 246 15.56 -1.86 -10.00
CA GLY A 246 16.98 -1.93 -9.70
C GLY A 246 17.27 -1.82 -8.19
N CYS A 247 16.46 -1.09 -7.43
CA CYS A 247 16.58 -1.03 -5.96
C CYS A 247 16.48 -2.41 -5.28
N LEU A 248 15.82 -3.38 -5.89
CA LEU A 248 15.65 -4.73 -5.32
C LEU A 248 16.65 -5.74 -5.87
N ASN A 249 17.46 -5.40 -6.89
CA ASN A 249 18.43 -6.35 -7.46
C ASN A 249 19.45 -6.86 -6.42
N PRO A 250 20.01 -6.05 -5.51
CA PRO A 250 20.94 -6.54 -4.50
C PRO A 250 20.25 -7.16 -3.27
N ILE A 251 18.90 -7.31 -3.32
CA ILE A 251 18.11 -7.74 -2.18
C ILE A 251 17.44 -9.07 -2.47
N LYS A 252 17.64 -10.04 -1.59
CA LYS A 252 16.86 -11.28 -1.56
C LYS A 252 15.84 -11.19 -0.43
N ILE A 253 14.54 -11.37 -0.77
CA ILE A 253 13.46 -11.39 0.22
C ILE A 253 12.99 -12.83 0.42
N ILE A 254 12.96 -13.29 1.66
CA ILE A 254 12.48 -14.61 2.06
C ILE A 254 11.20 -14.42 2.87
N ILE A 255 10.11 -15.02 2.41
CA ILE A 255 8.80 -15.00 3.06
C ILE A 255 8.31 -16.44 3.09
N GLU A 256 7.97 -16.93 4.27
CA GLU A 256 7.46 -18.29 4.48
C GLU A 256 6.03 -18.41 3.92
N GLU A 257 5.80 -19.47 3.12
CA GLU A 257 4.47 -19.77 2.59
C GLU A 257 3.51 -20.13 3.72
N GLY A 258 2.27 -19.63 3.66
CA GLY A 258 1.28 -19.84 4.72
C GLY A 258 1.49 -18.93 5.94
N SER A 259 2.43 -17.98 5.86
CA SER A 259 2.52 -16.90 6.83
C SER A 259 1.54 -15.77 6.47
N MET A 260 1.29 -14.86 7.41
CA MET A 260 0.48 -13.68 7.16
C MET A 260 1.04 -12.75 6.06
N LEU A 261 2.32 -12.91 5.66
CA LEU A 261 2.98 -12.17 4.57
C LEU A 261 2.99 -12.94 3.23
N SER A 262 2.49 -14.16 3.23
CA SER A 262 2.29 -15.02 2.05
C SER A 262 1.05 -15.89 2.25
N PRO A 263 -0.14 -15.27 2.39
CA PRO A 263 -1.37 -15.99 2.69
C PRO A 263 -1.90 -16.77 1.48
N SER A 264 -2.87 -17.63 1.75
CA SER A 264 -3.59 -18.37 0.72
C SER A 264 -4.40 -17.42 -0.20
N GLU A 265 -4.76 -17.93 -1.37
CA GLU A 265 -5.44 -17.16 -2.43
C GLU A 265 -6.80 -16.57 -1.98
N ASN A 266 -7.47 -17.20 -1.04
CA ASN A 266 -8.79 -16.79 -0.55
C ASN A 266 -8.75 -15.98 0.75
N ALA A 267 -7.57 -15.78 1.32
CA ALA A 267 -7.42 -15.04 2.57
C ALA A 267 -7.85 -13.57 2.40
N ALA A 268 -8.48 -13.04 3.43
CA ALA A 268 -8.77 -11.60 3.51
C ALA A 268 -7.46 -10.81 3.67
N VAL A 269 -7.30 -9.72 2.92
CA VAL A 269 -6.04 -8.96 2.81
C VAL A 269 -6.22 -7.44 2.87
N VAL A 270 -7.44 -6.95 3.04
CA VAL A 270 -7.71 -5.50 2.96
C VAL A 270 -6.91 -4.71 4.00
N GLY A 271 -6.78 -5.23 5.22
CA GLY A 271 -5.95 -4.65 6.26
C GLY A 271 -4.45 -4.78 5.99
N GLY A 272 -4.03 -5.79 5.25
CA GLY A 272 -2.64 -5.98 4.86
C GLY A 272 -2.05 -4.80 4.11
N ASN A 273 -2.81 -4.24 3.17
CA ASN A 273 -2.37 -3.10 2.36
C ASN A 273 -2.22 -1.80 3.16
N VAL A 274 -3.04 -1.60 4.18
CA VAL A 274 -3.16 -0.31 4.89
C VAL A 274 -2.65 -0.32 6.34
N LEU A 275 -2.49 -1.49 6.93
CA LEU A 275 -2.04 -1.69 8.32
C LEU A 275 -0.74 -2.48 8.39
N THR A 276 -0.73 -3.72 7.88
CA THR A 276 0.46 -4.59 7.91
C THR A 276 1.61 -3.99 7.10
N SER A 277 1.34 -3.32 5.98
CA SER A 277 2.35 -2.60 5.18
C SER A 277 3.10 -1.54 6.00
N GLN A 278 2.37 -0.77 6.80
CA GLN A 278 2.95 0.24 7.70
C GLN A 278 3.82 -0.43 8.77
N ARG A 279 3.35 -1.57 9.31
CA ARG A 279 4.09 -2.32 10.33
C ARG A 279 5.37 -2.93 9.78
N ILE A 280 5.34 -3.50 8.55
CA ILE A 280 6.52 -4.01 7.86
C ILE A 280 7.55 -2.89 7.71
N THR A 281 7.12 -1.70 7.28
CA THR A 281 7.98 -0.53 7.14
C THR A 281 8.61 -0.13 8.48
N ASP A 282 7.81 -0.02 9.55
CA ASP A 282 8.31 0.26 10.90
C ASP A 282 9.36 -0.79 11.33
N VAL A 283 9.11 -2.09 11.10
CA VAL A 283 10.04 -3.18 11.45
C VAL A 283 11.37 -3.06 10.68
N ILE A 284 11.32 -2.73 9.39
CA ILE A 284 12.53 -2.54 8.57
C ILE A 284 13.34 -1.34 9.08
N LEU A 285 12.68 -0.19 9.28
CA LEU A 285 13.35 1.01 9.79
C LEU A 285 13.89 0.83 11.22
N LYS A 286 13.21 0.01 12.05
CA LYS A 286 13.70 -0.41 13.37
C LYS A 286 14.96 -1.26 13.26
N ALA A 287 15.00 -2.24 12.35
CA ALA A 287 16.18 -3.08 12.13
C ALA A 287 17.40 -2.25 11.74
N PHE A 288 17.22 -1.27 10.89
CA PHE A 288 18.27 -0.32 10.48
C PHE A 288 18.55 0.80 11.50
N ARG A 289 17.80 0.87 12.61
CA ARG A 289 17.85 1.95 13.61
C ARG A 289 17.73 3.34 13.00
N ALA A 290 16.95 3.44 11.92
CA ALA A 290 16.82 4.67 11.14
C ALA A 290 15.94 5.71 11.83
N CYS A 291 14.77 5.29 12.32
CA CYS A 291 13.86 6.15 13.09
C CYS A 291 12.92 5.33 14.00
N ALA A 292 12.32 6.01 14.97
CA ALA A 292 11.25 5.45 15.80
C ALA A 292 10.01 5.14 14.97
N ALA A 293 9.09 4.36 15.55
CA ALA A 293 7.85 3.98 14.87
C ALA A 293 7.00 5.18 14.49
N SER A 294 6.35 5.05 13.35
CA SER A 294 5.28 5.95 12.92
C SER A 294 3.95 5.65 13.64
N GLN A 295 2.90 6.37 13.27
CA GLN A 295 1.51 6.01 13.67
C GLN A 295 1.13 4.56 13.36
N GLY A 296 1.86 3.90 12.45
CA GLY A 296 1.79 2.45 12.18
C GLY A 296 0.50 1.94 11.59
N CYS A 297 -0.35 2.82 11.07
CA CYS A 297 -1.58 2.47 10.38
C CYS A 297 -2.10 3.66 9.55
N MET A 298 -3.00 3.42 8.59
CA MET A 298 -3.60 4.49 7.80
C MET A 298 -4.88 5.05 8.43
N ASN A 299 -5.37 4.47 9.54
CA ASN A 299 -6.59 4.89 10.22
C ASN A 299 -7.79 5.03 9.26
N ASN A 300 -8.10 3.94 8.56
CA ASN A 300 -9.13 3.96 7.53
C ASN A 300 -10.52 4.11 8.15
N LEU A 301 -11.23 5.15 7.77
CA LEU A 301 -12.64 5.35 8.08
C LEU A 301 -13.45 5.16 6.81
N THR A 302 -14.45 4.28 6.88
CA THR A 302 -15.45 4.15 5.82
C THR A 302 -16.84 4.36 6.42
N PHE A 303 -17.72 4.95 5.65
CA PHE A 303 -19.14 5.02 5.97
C PHE A 303 -19.98 5.06 4.69
N GLY A 304 -21.25 4.69 4.83
CA GLY A 304 -22.16 4.69 3.70
C GLY A 304 -23.44 3.90 3.93
N ASN A 305 -24.18 3.71 2.87
CA ASN A 305 -25.41 2.95 2.84
C ASN A 305 -25.54 2.17 1.49
N SER A 306 -26.75 1.83 1.06
CA SER A 306 -26.97 1.14 -0.22
C SER A 306 -26.78 2.04 -1.45
N LYS A 307 -26.58 3.35 -1.29
CA LYS A 307 -26.53 4.34 -2.38
C LYS A 307 -25.13 4.90 -2.61
N PHE A 308 -24.28 4.90 -1.59
CA PHE A 308 -22.91 5.41 -1.65
C PHE A 308 -22.00 4.73 -0.63
N GLY A 309 -20.70 4.72 -0.93
CA GLY A 309 -19.62 4.41 -0.01
C GLY A 309 -18.63 5.57 0.04
N TYR A 310 -18.17 5.92 1.23
CA TYR A 310 -17.09 6.88 1.45
C TYR A 310 -15.92 6.20 2.12
N TYR A 311 -14.72 6.63 1.77
CA TYR A 311 -13.45 6.16 2.32
C TYR A 311 -12.51 7.33 2.55
N GLU A 312 -11.84 7.34 3.71
CA GLU A 312 -10.73 8.25 3.98
C GLU A 312 -9.64 7.60 4.83
N THR A 313 -8.45 8.17 4.80
CA THR A 313 -7.34 7.88 5.70
C THR A 313 -7.10 9.08 6.62
N LEU A 314 -6.75 8.82 7.88
CA LEU A 314 -6.41 9.86 8.83
C LEU A 314 -4.90 9.83 9.11
N GLY A 315 -4.25 10.97 8.90
CA GLY A 315 -2.85 11.16 9.24
C GLY A 315 -2.56 11.06 10.74
N GLY A 316 -1.29 11.02 11.09
CA GLY A 316 -0.85 10.96 12.49
C GLY A 316 0.58 11.46 12.66
N GLY A 317 1.32 10.92 13.61
CA GLY A 317 2.70 11.30 13.85
C GLY A 317 3.71 10.42 13.10
N ALA A 318 4.75 11.04 12.55
CA ALA A 318 5.94 10.33 12.08
C ALA A 318 6.91 10.06 13.24
N GLY A 319 7.71 9.01 13.14
CA GLY A 319 8.76 8.71 14.10
C GLY A 319 9.91 9.73 14.03
N ALA A 320 10.55 10.00 15.17
CA ALA A 320 11.78 10.78 15.22
C ALA A 320 12.99 9.97 14.74
N GLY A 321 13.94 10.64 14.13
CA GLY A 321 15.22 10.06 13.74
C GLY A 321 16.37 10.48 14.66
N PRO A 322 17.62 10.20 14.27
CA PRO A 322 18.79 10.46 15.10
C PRO A 322 19.10 11.95 15.29
N ASP A 323 18.64 12.81 14.38
CA ASP A 323 18.93 14.26 14.34
C ASP A 323 17.72 15.14 13.93
N TRP A 324 16.50 14.56 13.86
CA TRP A 324 15.27 15.29 13.57
C TRP A 324 14.10 14.86 14.44
N HIS A 325 13.16 15.78 14.66
CA HIS A 325 11.85 15.48 15.25
C HIS A 325 10.92 14.83 14.24
N GLY A 326 10.05 13.95 14.70
CA GLY A 326 8.96 13.42 13.89
C GLY A 326 7.95 14.52 13.50
N GLN A 327 7.44 14.44 12.28
CA GLN A 327 6.47 15.39 11.76
C GLN A 327 5.07 15.09 12.30
N THR A 328 4.35 16.13 12.69
CA THR A 328 3.00 16.08 13.27
C THR A 328 1.93 16.08 12.17
N GLY A 329 0.89 15.27 12.32
CA GLY A 329 -0.31 15.32 11.50
C GLY A 329 -0.10 14.96 10.04
N VAL A 330 0.77 14.00 9.73
CA VAL A 330 1.13 13.60 8.36
C VAL A 330 0.67 12.19 8.02
N HIS A 331 0.47 11.92 6.74
CA HIS A 331 0.38 10.57 6.21
C HIS A 331 1.78 9.99 6.11
N THR A 332 2.02 8.86 6.80
CA THR A 332 3.34 8.24 6.88
C THR A 332 3.50 7.08 5.91
N HIS A 333 4.74 6.82 5.51
CA HIS A 333 5.19 5.61 4.80
C HIS A 333 4.32 5.22 3.60
N MET A 334 3.60 4.09 3.73
CA MET A 334 2.82 3.50 2.64
C MET A 334 1.52 4.25 2.33
N SER A 335 1.17 5.30 3.11
CA SER A 335 0.01 6.14 2.82
C SER A 335 0.28 7.07 1.63
N ASN A 336 -0.50 6.93 0.57
CA ASN A 336 -0.42 7.76 -0.63
C ASN A 336 -1.76 8.41 -0.91
N THR A 337 -2.30 9.11 0.08
CA THR A 337 -3.61 9.75 0.00
C THR A 337 -3.58 11.13 0.64
N ARG A 338 -4.69 11.85 0.47
CA ARG A 338 -5.01 13.10 1.16
C ARG A 338 -6.37 12.96 1.81
N ILE A 339 -6.60 13.73 2.88
CA ILE A 339 -7.91 13.80 3.50
C ILE A 339 -8.83 14.70 2.67
N THR A 340 -10.12 14.37 2.65
CA THR A 340 -11.12 15.18 1.96
C THR A 340 -11.30 16.52 2.70
N ASP A 341 -11.37 17.60 1.93
CA ASP A 341 -11.67 18.93 2.43
C ASP A 341 -13.03 18.92 3.17
N PRO A 342 -13.13 19.57 4.35
CA PRO A 342 -14.35 19.58 5.15
C PRO A 342 -15.60 20.05 4.42
N GLU A 343 -15.50 21.11 3.63
CA GLU A 343 -16.64 21.66 2.88
C GLU A 343 -17.12 20.69 1.79
N ILE A 344 -16.19 19.98 1.15
CA ILE A 344 -16.52 18.96 0.15
C ILE A 344 -17.17 17.75 0.83
N LEU A 345 -16.66 17.31 2.00
CA LEU A 345 -17.21 16.21 2.77
C LEU A 345 -18.67 16.50 3.16
N GLU A 346 -18.93 17.64 3.77
CA GLU A 346 -20.26 18.05 4.25
C GLU A 346 -21.25 18.30 3.11
N ARG A 347 -20.76 18.80 1.95
CA ARG A 347 -21.59 19.03 0.76
C ARG A 347 -22.01 17.74 0.07
N ARG A 348 -21.15 16.71 0.05
CA ARG A 348 -21.39 15.47 -0.68
C ARG A 348 -22.08 14.39 0.14
N TYR A 349 -21.89 14.41 1.46
CA TYR A 349 -22.35 13.35 2.36
C TYR A 349 -23.13 13.93 3.55
N PRO A 350 -24.07 13.19 4.13
CA PRO A 350 -24.87 13.63 5.28
C PRO A 350 -24.05 13.61 6.58
N THR A 351 -23.03 14.43 6.63
CA THR A 351 -22.08 14.51 7.75
C THR A 351 -21.75 15.95 8.10
N ILE A 352 -21.29 16.20 9.33
CA ILE A 352 -20.69 17.44 9.78
C ILE A 352 -19.36 17.11 10.44
N LEU A 353 -18.30 17.78 10.05
CA LEU A 353 -17.00 17.72 10.70
C LEU A 353 -17.00 18.63 11.93
N ARG A 354 -17.04 18.06 13.13
CA ARG A 354 -17.09 18.82 14.39
C ARG A 354 -15.73 19.31 14.86
N GLU A 355 -14.69 18.45 14.66
CA GLU A 355 -13.33 18.79 15.03
C GLU A 355 -12.33 18.15 14.06
N PHE A 356 -11.31 18.89 13.70
CA PHE A 356 -10.11 18.38 13.04
C PHE A 356 -8.90 19.17 13.58
N SER A 357 -8.20 18.57 14.52
CA SER A 357 -7.14 19.24 15.28
C SER A 357 -5.94 18.32 15.55
N ILE A 358 -4.84 18.90 16.02
CA ILE A 358 -3.67 18.14 16.49
C ILE A 358 -3.99 17.56 17.88
N ARG A 359 -3.70 16.25 18.04
CA ARG A 359 -3.74 15.59 19.34
C ARG A 359 -2.45 15.87 20.10
N GLU A 360 -2.38 17.01 20.72
CA GLU A 360 -1.18 17.47 21.42
C GLU A 360 -0.61 16.46 22.43
N ASN A 361 0.71 16.42 22.53
CA ASN A 361 1.45 15.53 23.43
C ASN A 361 1.14 14.04 23.22
N SER A 362 0.81 13.62 22.01
CA SER A 362 0.62 12.19 21.66
C SER A 362 1.87 11.56 21.09
N GLY A 363 2.83 12.33 20.59
CA GLY A 363 4.16 11.87 20.17
C GLY A 363 5.03 11.42 21.34
N GLY A 364 5.90 10.44 21.08
CA GLY A 364 6.88 9.95 22.09
C GLY A 364 7.94 11.01 22.39
N ARG A 365 8.31 11.17 23.66
CA ARG A 365 9.34 12.12 24.08
C ARG A 365 10.74 11.49 23.99
N GLY A 366 11.74 12.29 23.63
CA GLY A 366 13.14 11.88 23.56
C GLY A 366 14.05 13.08 23.33
N LYS A 367 15.31 12.83 22.98
CA LYS A 367 16.21 13.89 22.49
C LYS A 367 15.56 14.60 21.27
N PHE A 368 15.00 13.80 20.38
CA PHE A 368 14.08 14.24 19.32
C PHE A 368 12.72 13.60 19.57
N ASN A 369 11.67 14.38 19.54
CA ASN A 369 10.30 13.92 19.83
C ASN A 369 9.65 13.35 18.58
N GLY A 370 8.86 12.29 18.72
CA GLY A 370 7.94 11.84 17.69
C GLY A 370 6.86 12.89 17.42
N GLY A 371 6.30 12.87 16.22
CA GLY A 371 5.19 13.75 15.82
C GLY A 371 3.88 13.42 16.54
N ASP A 372 3.07 14.44 16.77
CA ASP A 372 1.73 14.29 17.33
C ASP A 372 0.72 13.77 16.29
N GLY A 373 -0.28 13.04 16.74
CA GLY A 373 -1.40 12.56 15.95
C GLY A 373 -2.48 13.63 15.74
N LEU A 374 -3.63 13.17 15.26
CA LEU A 374 -4.79 14.03 14.96
C LEU A 374 -6.02 13.58 15.74
N VAL A 375 -6.93 14.53 15.98
CA VAL A 375 -8.30 14.33 16.43
C VAL A 375 -9.22 14.62 15.25
N ARG A 376 -10.16 13.72 14.98
CA ARG A 376 -11.19 13.91 13.96
C ARG A 376 -12.54 13.47 14.49
N GLU A 377 -13.46 14.40 14.64
CA GLU A 377 -14.81 14.18 15.11
C GLU A 377 -15.82 14.45 14.00
N ILE A 378 -16.60 13.43 13.63
CA ILE A 378 -17.60 13.50 12.57
C ILE A 378 -18.96 13.16 13.16
N GLU A 379 -19.91 14.05 12.95
CA GLU A 379 -21.33 13.80 13.24
C GLU A 379 -22.03 13.31 11.98
N PHE A 380 -22.77 12.20 12.12
CA PHE A 380 -23.58 11.62 11.05
C PHE A 380 -25.02 12.09 11.18
N LEU A 381 -25.56 12.70 10.12
CA LEU A 381 -26.90 13.32 10.13
C LEU A 381 -28.03 12.32 9.82
N GLU A 382 -27.68 11.13 9.34
CA GLU A 382 -28.62 10.04 9.07
C GLU A 382 -28.04 8.68 9.50
N ARG A 383 -28.84 7.65 9.41
CA ARG A 383 -28.37 6.29 9.73
C ARG A 383 -27.47 5.77 8.63
N LEU A 384 -26.19 5.54 8.98
CA LEU A 384 -25.16 5.00 8.09
C LEU A 384 -24.49 3.77 8.71
N ASN A 385 -23.92 2.91 7.86
CA ASN A 385 -22.96 1.91 8.27
C ASN A 385 -21.60 2.57 8.38
N ILE A 386 -20.92 2.41 9.52
CA ILE A 386 -19.60 2.99 9.76
C ILE A 386 -18.64 1.84 10.06
N ALA A 387 -17.45 1.90 9.49
CA ALA A 387 -16.38 0.96 9.78
C ALA A 387 -15.05 1.71 9.96
N ILE A 388 -14.24 1.26 10.92
CA ILE A 388 -12.90 1.77 11.18
C ILE A 388 -11.95 0.59 11.13
N LEU A 389 -11.02 0.64 10.19
CA LEU A 389 -9.94 -0.31 10.06
C LEU A 389 -8.66 0.37 10.56
N SER A 390 -8.19 -0.01 11.74
CA SER A 390 -7.11 0.69 12.43
C SER A 390 -6.30 -0.23 13.33
N GLU A 391 -5.04 0.14 13.56
CA GLU A 391 -4.03 -0.51 14.39
C GLU A 391 -3.40 0.49 15.37
N ARG A 392 -2.49 0.05 16.22
CA ARG A 392 -1.85 0.87 17.28
C ARG A 392 -2.87 1.33 18.34
N ARG A 393 -3.85 0.49 18.65
CA ARG A 393 -4.81 0.71 19.76
C ARG A 393 -4.36 -0.01 21.03
N VAL A 394 -3.56 -1.09 20.87
CA VAL A 394 -3.02 -1.92 21.98
C VAL A 394 -1.53 -1.68 22.11
N HIS A 395 -0.77 -1.82 21.03
CA HIS A 395 0.68 -1.66 21.03
C HIS A 395 1.10 -0.23 20.68
N ASN A 396 1.79 0.43 21.61
CA ASN A 396 2.33 1.78 21.38
C ASN A 396 3.35 1.81 20.24
N PRO A 397 3.40 2.91 19.44
CA PRO A 397 4.54 3.17 18.57
C PRO A 397 5.83 3.23 19.38
N TYR A 398 6.81 2.39 19.05
CA TYR A 398 8.06 2.29 19.82
C TYR A 398 8.94 3.54 19.65
N GLY A 399 9.66 3.92 20.71
CA GLY A 399 10.82 4.83 20.65
C GLY A 399 12.12 4.06 20.41
N LEU A 400 13.16 4.73 19.92
CA LEU A 400 14.49 4.16 19.74
C LEU A 400 15.50 4.82 20.67
N ASN A 401 16.60 4.10 20.98
CA ASN A 401 17.77 4.60 21.72
C ASN A 401 17.40 5.32 23.04
N GLY A 402 16.43 4.78 23.80
CA GLY A 402 15.98 5.35 25.06
C GLY A 402 14.84 6.39 24.92
N GLY A 403 14.37 6.68 23.72
CA GLY A 403 13.16 7.47 23.50
C GLY A 403 11.90 6.77 24.02
N CYS A 404 10.95 7.55 24.55
CA CYS A 404 9.67 7.04 25.02
C CYS A 404 8.76 6.64 23.84
N PRO A 405 7.88 5.66 24.01
CA PRO A 405 6.88 5.35 22.99
C PRO A 405 5.85 6.48 22.84
N GLY A 406 5.26 6.60 21.65
CA GLY A 406 4.09 7.44 21.42
C GLY A 406 2.84 6.86 22.08
N LYS A 407 1.75 7.65 22.14
CA LYS A 407 0.45 7.20 22.66
C LYS A 407 -0.28 6.35 21.63
N THR A 408 -1.04 5.37 22.10
CA THR A 408 -1.95 4.60 21.27
C THR A 408 -3.10 5.47 20.71
N GLY A 409 -3.65 5.10 19.56
CA GLY A 409 -4.88 5.67 19.03
C GLY A 409 -6.12 5.23 19.82
N SER A 410 -7.23 5.92 19.61
CA SER A 410 -8.54 5.56 20.20
C SER A 410 -9.68 5.88 19.25
N ASN A 411 -10.72 5.04 19.25
CA ASN A 411 -11.93 5.25 18.47
C ASN A 411 -13.09 5.37 19.49
N ILE A 412 -13.81 6.49 19.46
CA ILE A 412 -14.87 6.79 20.44
C ILE A 412 -16.17 7.04 19.68
N PHE A 413 -17.24 6.36 20.09
CA PHE A 413 -18.57 6.55 19.54
C PHE A 413 -19.47 7.20 20.57
N PHE A 414 -20.04 8.33 20.21
CA PHE A 414 -21.08 9.00 21.00
C PHE A 414 -22.44 8.68 20.38
N LYS A 415 -23.33 8.15 21.20
CA LYS A 415 -24.72 7.94 20.80
C LYS A 415 -25.55 9.12 21.33
N LYS A 416 -26.23 9.83 20.43
CA LYS A 416 -27.25 10.82 20.80
C LYS A 416 -28.50 10.16 21.29
#